data_57c6ee1030dae2a7252aa5546dd77f65
#
_entry.id   57c6ee1030dae2a7252aa5546dd77f65
#
_cell.length_a   1.000
_cell.length_b   1.000
_cell.length_c   1.000
_cell.angle_alpha   90.00
_cell.angle_beta   90.00
_cell.angle_gamma   90.00
#
_symmetry.space_group_name_H-M   'P 1'
#
loop_
_entity.id
_entity.type
_entity.pdbx_description
1 polymer ?
#
loop_
_entity_poly.entity_id
_entity_poly.type
_entity_poly.pdbx_seq_one_letter_code
_entity_poly.pdbx_strand_id
1 'polypeptide(L)'
;MAHPLEDPQSLPTELRPYLEELVRRTRTVCGPHLVSVFAVGSLALRDYRHGRSDVDVTVVVEPSLPGPALHDLAGALAHPHLPCPAAGLELVVYGTDFLSRPSAAAGYLLDLNTGPLLPNRADFDAARSPAFWYAIDRSVAHRTGLSLSGRPAREVIAAPEHRDLLAAIRASVREHSDGEGHLADNRVLNGCRSVVFCRTGRWMAKRGAAREVALAEEDFRPLVEAAVRSFERPRSSAVPLPAAAVRTFLTWVQERVDQTARESGA
;
A
#
# COMPACT_ATOMS: atom_id res chain seq x y z
N MET A 1 -10.14 -24.08 -13.60
CA MET A 1 -9.04 -24.66 -12.79
C MET A 1 -8.48 -23.53 -11.93
N ALA A 2 -8.48 -23.69 -10.60
CA ALA A 2 -7.88 -22.70 -9.71
C ALA A 2 -6.34 -22.77 -9.84
N HIS A 3 -5.69 -21.68 -10.26
CA HIS A 3 -4.24 -21.55 -10.16
C HIS A 3 -3.88 -21.61 -8.68
N PRO A 4 -2.90 -22.45 -8.28
CA PRO A 4 -2.38 -22.41 -6.91
C PRO A 4 -1.72 -21.05 -6.65
N LEU A 5 -1.77 -20.62 -5.39
CA LEU A 5 -1.06 -19.43 -4.90
C LEU A 5 0.40 -19.48 -5.37
N GLU A 6 0.88 -18.43 -6.04
CA GLU A 6 2.31 -18.32 -6.40
C GLU A 6 3.11 -18.33 -5.09
N ASP A 7 3.82 -19.43 -4.86
CA ASP A 7 4.63 -19.73 -3.68
C ASP A 7 3.94 -19.47 -2.33
N PRO A 8 3.08 -20.41 -1.86
CA PRO A 8 2.43 -20.32 -0.56
C PRO A 8 3.40 -20.19 0.63
N GLN A 9 4.69 -20.49 0.42
CA GLN A 9 5.71 -20.38 1.47
C GLN A 9 6.12 -18.95 1.77
N SER A 10 5.74 -17.97 0.95
CA SER A 10 6.08 -16.56 1.13
C SER A 10 5.16 -15.80 2.10
N LEU A 11 3.96 -16.31 2.37
CA LEU A 11 2.99 -15.67 3.26
C LEU A 11 3.19 -16.09 4.73
N PRO A 12 3.05 -15.15 5.70
CA PRO A 12 3.02 -15.48 7.12
C PRO A 12 1.96 -16.54 7.43
N THR A 13 2.35 -17.59 8.15
CA THR A 13 1.49 -18.75 8.42
C THR A 13 0.20 -18.33 9.13
N GLU A 14 0.29 -17.36 10.03
CA GLU A 14 -0.84 -16.83 10.81
C GLU A 14 -1.87 -16.08 9.96
N LEU A 15 -1.49 -15.59 8.78
CA LEU A 15 -2.40 -14.87 7.87
C LEU A 15 -3.05 -15.77 6.83
N ARG A 16 -2.52 -16.96 6.58
CA ARG A 16 -3.02 -17.84 5.50
C ARG A 16 -4.51 -18.14 5.62
N PRO A 17 -5.04 -18.59 6.78
CA PRO A 17 -6.47 -18.90 6.89
C PRO A 17 -7.36 -17.68 6.62
N TYR A 18 -6.91 -16.50 7.07
CA TYR A 18 -7.62 -15.23 6.83
C TYR A 18 -7.63 -14.87 5.34
N LEU A 19 -6.49 -14.94 4.67
CA LEU A 19 -6.37 -14.61 3.23
C LEU A 19 -7.14 -15.62 2.35
N GLU A 20 -7.11 -16.90 2.70
CA GLU A 20 -7.89 -17.93 2.02
C GLU A 20 -9.41 -17.66 2.12
N GLU A 21 -9.88 -17.31 3.32
CA GLU A 21 -11.28 -16.98 3.56
C GLU A 21 -11.68 -15.66 2.88
N LEU A 22 -10.81 -14.65 2.90
CA LEU A 22 -11.00 -13.39 2.19
C LEU A 22 -11.18 -13.65 0.68
N VAL A 23 -10.29 -14.42 0.07
CA VAL A 23 -10.38 -14.81 -1.35
C VAL A 23 -11.66 -15.59 -1.63
N ARG A 24 -12.02 -16.54 -0.76
CA ARG A 24 -13.24 -17.32 -0.90
C ARG A 24 -14.49 -16.43 -0.90
N ARG A 25 -14.60 -15.50 0.05
CA ARG A 25 -15.74 -14.55 0.13
C ARG A 25 -15.76 -13.62 -1.07
N THR A 26 -14.62 -13.06 -1.45
CA THR A 26 -14.50 -12.20 -2.65
C THR A 26 -14.98 -12.94 -3.89
N ARG A 27 -14.57 -14.20 -4.07
CA ARG A 27 -15.03 -15.04 -5.18
C ARG A 27 -16.53 -15.33 -5.12
N THR A 28 -17.09 -15.56 -3.93
CA THR A 28 -18.52 -15.81 -3.76
C THR A 28 -19.36 -14.58 -4.14
N VAL A 29 -18.92 -13.38 -3.74
CA VAL A 29 -19.66 -12.14 -4.02
C VAL A 29 -19.49 -11.68 -5.47
N CYS A 30 -18.27 -11.67 -5.98
CA CYS A 30 -18.00 -11.17 -7.33
C CYS A 30 -18.32 -12.20 -8.43
N GLY A 31 -18.40 -13.49 -8.09
CA GLY A 31 -18.72 -14.56 -9.05
C GLY A 31 -17.81 -14.57 -10.28
N PRO A 32 -18.40 -14.64 -11.49
CA PRO A 32 -17.65 -14.67 -12.75
C PRO A 32 -16.99 -13.33 -13.09
N HIS A 33 -17.34 -12.24 -12.40
CA HIS A 33 -16.74 -10.92 -12.61
C HIS A 33 -15.40 -10.75 -11.88
N LEU A 34 -14.99 -11.68 -11.02
CA LEU A 34 -13.70 -11.63 -10.36
C LEU A 34 -12.58 -11.96 -11.33
N VAL A 35 -11.63 -11.04 -11.52
CA VAL A 35 -10.46 -11.22 -12.38
C VAL A 35 -9.25 -11.65 -11.57
N SER A 36 -8.93 -10.90 -10.50
CA SER A 36 -7.75 -11.20 -9.68
C SER A 36 -7.87 -10.64 -8.27
N VAL A 37 -7.11 -11.24 -7.34
CA VAL A 37 -6.89 -10.75 -5.98
C VAL A 37 -5.40 -10.80 -5.69
N PHE A 38 -4.83 -9.71 -5.20
CA PHE A 38 -3.41 -9.59 -4.86
C PHE A 38 -3.22 -9.15 -3.41
N ALA A 39 -2.29 -9.77 -2.70
CA ALA A 39 -1.67 -9.13 -1.55
C ALA A 39 -0.62 -8.14 -2.06
N VAL A 40 -0.58 -6.95 -1.46
CA VAL A 40 0.34 -5.88 -1.82
C VAL A 40 1.08 -5.36 -0.58
N GLY A 41 1.70 -4.20 -0.64
CA GLY A 41 2.31 -3.56 0.53
C GLY A 41 3.35 -4.43 1.23
N SER A 42 3.25 -4.52 2.55
CA SER A 42 4.23 -5.22 3.39
C SER A 42 4.29 -6.72 3.13
N LEU A 43 3.18 -7.36 2.76
CA LEU A 43 3.14 -8.78 2.43
C LEU A 43 3.93 -9.09 1.15
N ALA A 44 3.65 -8.34 0.09
CA ALA A 44 4.32 -8.52 -1.19
C ALA A 44 5.81 -8.16 -1.12
N LEU A 45 6.18 -7.19 -0.29
CA LEU A 45 7.57 -6.77 -0.05
C LEU A 45 8.30 -7.61 1.02
N ARG A 46 7.66 -8.66 1.55
CA ARG A 46 8.23 -9.56 2.59
C ARG A 46 8.71 -8.81 3.84
N ASP A 47 7.96 -7.80 4.26
CA ASP A 47 8.26 -6.95 5.42
C ASP A 47 7.10 -6.86 6.42
N TYR A 48 6.15 -7.80 6.33
CA TYR A 48 5.04 -7.89 7.26
C TYR A 48 5.51 -8.08 8.70
N ARG A 49 4.88 -7.37 9.62
CA ARG A 49 5.10 -7.44 11.07
C ARG A 49 3.78 -7.58 11.80
N HIS A 50 3.61 -8.70 12.49
CA HIS A 50 2.42 -8.93 13.31
C HIS A 50 2.26 -7.84 14.39
N GLY A 51 1.02 -7.38 14.60
CA GLY A 51 0.71 -6.28 15.54
C GLY A 51 1.13 -4.90 15.04
N ARG A 52 1.73 -4.79 13.85
CA ARG A 52 2.20 -3.54 13.25
C ARG A 52 1.63 -3.28 11.86
N SER A 53 1.77 -4.24 10.97
CA SER A 53 1.35 -4.13 9.57
C SER A 53 -0.13 -4.39 9.41
N ASP A 54 -0.71 -3.71 8.43
CA ASP A 54 -2.00 -4.03 7.86
C ASP A 54 -1.86 -5.16 6.85
N VAL A 55 -2.99 -5.70 6.43
CA VAL A 55 -3.12 -6.55 5.24
C VAL A 55 -3.62 -5.67 4.11
N ASP A 56 -2.75 -5.40 3.14
CA ASP A 56 -3.08 -4.62 1.96
C ASP A 56 -3.52 -5.56 0.84
N VAL A 57 -4.71 -5.34 0.27
CA VAL A 57 -5.28 -6.18 -0.79
C VAL A 57 -5.80 -5.35 -1.95
N THR A 58 -5.47 -5.74 -3.17
CA THR A 58 -6.09 -5.22 -4.39
C THR A 58 -6.96 -6.29 -5.02
N VAL A 59 -8.21 -5.95 -5.30
CA VAL A 59 -9.18 -6.79 -6.03
C VAL A 59 -9.42 -6.17 -7.40
N VAL A 60 -9.42 -6.99 -8.43
CA VAL A 60 -9.70 -6.57 -9.81
C VAL A 60 -10.94 -7.30 -10.30
N VAL A 61 -11.89 -6.52 -10.83
CA VAL A 61 -13.17 -7.03 -11.31
C VAL A 61 -13.47 -6.55 -12.74
N GLU A 62 -14.35 -7.26 -13.44
CA GLU A 62 -14.88 -6.79 -14.71
C GLU A 62 -15.81 -5.58 -14.50
N PRO A 63 -15.86 -4.63 -15.46
CA PRO A 63 -16.73 -3.45 -15.36
C PRO A 63 -18.22 -3.79 -15.29
N SER A 64 -18.59 -5.00 -15.67
CA SER A 64 -19.95 -5.52 -15.61
C SER A 64 -20.37 -6.02 -14.22
N LEU A 65 -19.51 -5.92 -13.20
CA LEU A 65 -19.89 -6.26 -11.82
C LEU A 65 -21.06 -5.36 -11.37
N PRO A 66 -22.19 -5.94 -10.90
CA PRO A 66 -23.31 -5.14 -10.40
C PRO A 66 -22.91 -4.25 -9.22
N GLY A 67 -23.34 -2.97 -9.23
CA GLY A 67 -23.03 -2.02 -8.15
C GLY A 67 -23.34 -2.51 -6.72
N PRO A 68 -24.49 -3.17 -6.46
CA PRO A 68 -24.79 -3.75 -5.14
C PRO A 68 -23.75 -4.75 -4.65
N ALA A 69 -23.07 -5.49 -5.54
CA ALA A 69 -22.03 -6.44 -5.15
C ALA A 69 -20.84 -5.81 -4.45
N LEU A 70 -20.54 -4.52 -4.70
CA LEU A 70 -19.48 -3.78 -3.98
C LEU A 70 -19.88 -3.56 -2.51
N HIS A 71 -21.14 -3.25 -2.23
CA HIS A 71 -21.66 -3.11 -0.87
C HIS A 71 -21.68 -4.46 -0.14
N ASP A 72 -22.10 -5.52 -0.83
CA ASP A 72 -22.08 -6.88 -0.29
C ASP A 72 -20.65 -7.33 0.03
N LEU A 73 -19.68 -6.98 -0.84
CA LEU A 73 -18.27 -7.28 -0.61
C LEU A 73 -17.73 -6.53 0.62
N ALA A 74 -18.01 -5.22 0.71
CA ALA A 74 -17.62 -4.43 1.88
C ALA A 74 -18.17 -5.03 3.18
N GLY A 75 -19.44 -5.42 3.18
CA GLY A 75 -20.09 -6.08 4.32
C GLY A 75 -19.46 -7.44 4.66
N ALA A 76 -19.24 -8.27 3.65
CA ALA A 76 -18.71 -9.64 3.83
C ALA A 76 -17.27 -9.65 4.37
N LEU A 77 -16.46 -8.60 4.04
CA LEU A 77 -15.06 -8.49 4.44
C LEU A 77 -14.83 -7.58 5.64
N ALA A 78 -15.84 -6.87 6.11
CA ALA A 78 -15.74 -6.02 7.30
C ALA A 78 -15.28 -6.83 8.53
N HIS A 79 -14.43 -6.23 9.37
CA HIS A 79 -13.83 -6.90 10.53
C HIS A 79 -14.83 -7.64 11.44
N PRO A 80 -16.05 -7.13 11.71
CA PRO A 80 -17.02 -7.88 12.50
C PRO A 80 -17.47 -9.22 11.89
N HIS A 81 -17.43 -9.33 10.54
CA HIS A 81 -17.82 -10.53 9.82
C HIS A 81 -16.62 -11.41 9.43
N LEU A 82 -15.46 -10.80 9.21
CA LEU A 82 -14.19 -11.47 8.93
C LEU A 82 -13.11 -10.88 9.82
N PRO A 83 -12.93 -11.34 11.05
CA PRO A 83 -11.96 -10.81 11.99
C PRO A 83 -10.54 -10.82 11.42
N CYS A 84 -9.99 -9.62 11.19
CA CYS A 84 -8.63 -9.47 10.69
C CYS A 84 -7.61 -9.74 11.81
N PRO A 85 -6.64 -10.65 11.62
CA PRO A 85 -5.63 -10.97 12.63
C PRO A 85 -4.46 -9.98 12.65
N ALA A 86 -4.39 -9.06 11.68
CA ALA A 86 -3.39 -8.00 11.57
C ALA A 86 -3.89 -6.69 12.20
N ALA A 87 -3.16 -5.58 12.02
CA ALA A 87 -3.62 -4.27 12.49
C ALA A 87 -4.92 -3.83 11.79
N GLY A 88 -5.13 -4.25 10.56
CA GLY A 88 -6.36 -4.09 9.81
C GLY A 88 -6.25 -4.64 8.39
N LEU A 89 -7.34 -4.50 7.64
CA LEU A 89 -7.44 -4.73 6.21
C LEU A 89 -7.59 -3.38 5.52
N GLU A 90 -6.70 -3.10 4.56
CA GLU A 90 -6.85 -2.04 3.57
C GLU A 90 -7.08 -2.70 2.22
N LEU A 91 -8.31 -2.60 1.69
CA LEU A 91 -8.68 -3.29 0.46
C LEU A 91 -9.22 -2.29 -0.57
N VAL A 92 -8.68 -2.35 -1.78
CA VAL A 92 -9.11 -1.50 -2.89
C VAL A 92 -9.59 -2.36 -4.05
N VAL A 93 -10.80 -2.06 -4.57
CA VAL A 93 -11.38 -2.73 -5.74
C VAL A 93 -11.28 -1.82 -6.96
N TYR A 94 -10.80 -2.35 -8.07
CA TYR A 94 -10.72 -1.67 -9.35
C TYR A 94 -11.40 -2.45 -10.47
N GLY A 95 -11.92 -1.72 -11.47
CA GLY A 95 -12.34 -2.28 -12.74
C GLY A 95 -11.16 -2.52 -13.70
N THR A 96 -11.24 -3.56 -14.53
CA THR A 96 -10.22 -3.86 -15.56
C THR A 96 -10.09 -2.73 -16.59
N ASP A 97 -11.17 -2.04 -16.91
CA ASP A 97 -11.20 -0.89 -17.83
C ASP A 97 -10.35 0.27 -17.36
N PHE A 98 -10.37 0.55 -16.04
CA PHE A 98 -9.53 1.57 -15.43
C PHE A 98 -8.07 1.10 -15.34
N LEU A 99 -7.82 -0.12 -14.88
CA LEU A 99 -6.46 -0.63 -14.65
C LEU A 99 -5.68 -0.94 -15.93
N SER A 100 -6.35 -1.12 -17.07
CA SER A 100 -5.71 -1.43 -18.35
C SER A 100 -4.91 -0.28 -18.94
N ARG A 101 -5.04 0.93 -18.39
CA ARG A 101 -4.37 2.15 -18.86
C ARG A 101 -3.65 2.85 -17.72
N PRO A 102 -2.47 3.46 -17.98
CA PRO A 102 -1.81 4.32 -17.00
C PRO A 102 -2.74 5.46 -16.55
N SER A 103 -2.78 5.76 -15.26
CA SER A 103 -3.61 6.84 -14.71
C SER A 103 -3.01 7.38 -13.42
N ALA A 104 -3.12 8.69 -13.22
CA ALA A 104 -2.81 9.36 -11.95
C ALA A 104 -4.04 9.44 -11.01
N ALA A 105 -5.26 9.16 -11.49
CA ALA A 105 -6.49 9.24 -10.70
C ALA A 105 -6.56 8.12 -9.64
N ALA A 106 -7.40 8.29 -8.62
CA ALA A 106 -7.67 7.24 -7.64
C ALA A 106 -8.37 6.04 -8.28
N GLY A 107 -9.49 6.25 -8.96
CA GLY A 107 -10.15 5.33 -9.88
C GLY A 107 -10.68 4.03 -9.28
N TYR A 108 -10.75 3.92 -7.97
CA TYR A 108 -11.32 2.74 -7.32
C TYR A 108 -12.85 2.69 -7.45
N LEU A 109 -13.40 1.49 -7.32
CA LEU A 109 -14.83 1.24 -7.18
C LEU A 109 -15.23 1.10 -5.71
N LEU A 110 -14.32 0.64 -4.88
CA LEU A 110 -14.44 0.52 -3.43
C LEU A 110 -13.07 0.69 -2.79
N ASP A 111 -12.99 1.52 -1.74
CA ASP A 111 -11.90 1.58 -0.77
C ASP A 111 -12.44 1.19 0.60
N LEU A 112 -12.01 0.02 1.09
CA LEU A 112 -12.43 -0.54 2.38
C LEU A 112 -11.27 -0.56 3.36
N ASN A 113 -11.45 0.15 4.47
CA ASN A 113 -10.56 0.08 5.63
C ASN A 113 -11.34 -0.52 6.80
N THR A 114 -10.83 -1.58 7.42
CA THR A 114 -11.51 -2.25 8.54
C THR A 114 -10.53 -3.07 9.36
N GLY A 115 -10.70 -3.11 10.69
CA GLY A 115 -9.82 -3.94 11.51
C GLY A 115 -9.83 -3.58 12.99
N PRO A 116 -9.03 -4.27 13.80
CA PRO A 116 -8.95 -3.98 15.23
C PRO A 116 -8.32 -2.61 15.55
N LEU A 117 -7.44 -2.10 14.66
CA LEU A 117 -6.76 -0.80 14.82
C LEU A 117 -7.10 0.20 13.70
N LEU A 118 -7.95 -0.19 12.75
CA LEU A 118 -8.45 0.68 11.68
C LEU A 118 -9.96 0.94 11.85
N PRO A 119 -10.43 2.17 11.56
CA PRO A 119 -11.86 2.45 11.54
C PRO A 119 -12.52 1.64 10.42
N ASN A 120 -13.75 1.20 10.64
CA ASN A 120 -14.55 0.56 9.59
C ASN A 120 -15.09 1.66 8.64
N ARG A 121 -14.49 1.78 7.46
CA ARG A 121 -14.84 2.78 6.44
C ARG A 121 -14.89 2.11 5.07
N ALA A 122 -16.00 2.24 4.39
CA ALA A 122 -16.14 1.89 2.97
C ALA A 122 -16.44 3.16 2.18
N ASP A 123 -15.64 3.43 1.18
CA ASP A 123 -15.79 4.58 0.28
C ASP A 123 -15.97 4.08 -1.16
N PHE A 124 -16.96 4.65 -1.84
CA PHE A 124 -17.33 4.29 -3.22
C PHE A 124 -17.17 5.47 -4.19
N ASP A 125 -16.61 6.60 -3.69
CA ASP A 125 -16.42 7.81 -4.48
C ASP A 125 -14.93 8.18 -4.58
N ALA A 126 -14.27 7.65 -5.59
CA ALA A 126 -12.86 7.87 -5.83
C ALA A 126 -12.49 9.35 -6.08
N ALA A 127 -13.46 10.20 -6.47
CA ALA A 127 -13.21 11.62 -6.74
C ALA A 127 -12.91 12.41 -5.44
N ARG A 128 -13.29 11.88 -4.29
CA ARG A 128 -13.09 12.51 -2.98
C ARG A 128 -11.77 12.15 -2.31
N SER A 129 -11.07 11.18 -2.85
CA SER A 129 -9.85 10.65 -2.23
C SER A 129 -8.57 11.24 -2.83
N PRO A 130 -7.51 11.46 -2.02
CA PRO A 130 -6.21 11.89 -2.53
C PRO A 130 -5.64 10.86 -3.50
N ALA A 131 -5.61 11.19 -4.79
CA ALA A 131 -5.26 10.26 -5.87
C ALA A 131 -3.84 9.68 -5.76
N PHE A 132 -2.92 10.40 -5.13
CA PHE A 132 -1.51 10.01 -5.04
C PHE A 132 -1.29 8.69 -4.29
N TRP A 133 -2.09 8.37 -3.27
CA TRP A 133 -2.00 7.09 -2.57
C TRP A 133 -2.20 5.94 -3.54
N TYR A 134 -3.29 5.99 -4.30
CA TYR A 134 -3.68 4.94 -5.22
C TYR A 134 -2.73 4.80 -6.42
N ALA A 135 -2.15 5.90 -6.90
CA ALA A 135 -1.13 5.84 -7.97
C ALA A 135 0.15 5.13 -7.48
N ILE A 136 0.60 5.44 -6.26
CA ILE A 136 1.75 4.76 -5.62
C ILE A 136 1.44 3.28 -5.42
N ASP A 137 0.28 2.94 -4.84
CA ASP A 137 -0.10 1.56 -4.53
C ASP A 137 -0.26 0.71 -5.79
N ARG A 138 -0.84 1.26 -6.88
CA ARG A 138 -0.87 0.56 -8.18
C ARG A 138 0.53 0.31 -8.74
N SER A 139 1.44 1.27 -8.60
CA SER A 139 2.84 1.07 -9.02
C SER A 139 3.54 -0.01 -8.20
N VAL A 140 3.30 -0.06 -6.90
CA VAL A 140 3.79 -1.13 -6.02
C VAL A 140 3.16 -2.47 -6.42
N ALA A 141 1.82 -2.50 -6.58
CA ALA A 141 1.08 -3.71 -6.95
C ALA A 141 1.53 -4.28 -8.30
N HIS A 142 1.65 -3.43 -9.33
CA HIS A 142 2.13 -3.85 -10.66
C HIS A 142 3.48 -4.60 -10.58
N ARG A 143 4.41 -4.11 -9.76
CA ARG A 143 5.78 -4.62 -9.67
C ARG A 143 5.96 -5.78 -8.70
N THR A 144 5.19 -5.80 -7.62
CA THR A 144 5.43 -6.70 -6.49
C THR A 144 4.20 -7.46 -6.04
N GLY A 145 3.01 -7.18 -6.60
CA GLY A 145 1.76 -7.78 -6.17
C GLY A 145 1.82 -9.32 -6.17
N LEU A 146 1.54 -9.92 -5.03
CA LEU A 146 1.53 -11.36 -4.84
C LEU A 146 0.14 -11.90 -5.15
N SER A 147 0.02 -12.75 -6.17
CA SER A 147 -1.26 -13.33 -6.59
C SER A 147 -1.83 -14.24 -5.51
N LEU A 148 -2.99 -13.87 -4.97
CA LEU A 148 -3.82 -14.74 -4.13
C LEU A 148 -4.84 -15.51 -4.96
N SER A 149 -5.27 -14.93 -6.09
CA SER A 149 -6.19 -15.56 -7.05
C SER A 149 -6.14 -14.84 -8.40
N GLY A 150 -6.33 -15.58 -9.49
CA GLY A 150 -6.46 -15.03 -10.84
C GLY A 150 -5.14 -14.75 -11.54
N ARG A 151 -5.14 -13.78 -12.46
CA ARG A 151 -4.01 -13.42 -13.31
C ARG A 151 -2.95 -12.64 -12.52
N PRO A 152 -1.66 -12.70 -12.89
CA PRO A 152 -0.59 -11.90 -12.25
C PRO A 152 -0.83 -10.39 -12.34
N ALA A 153 -0.41 -9.65 -11.31
CA ALA A 153 -0.65 -8.20 -11.20
C ALA A 153 -0.13 -7.42 -12.41
N ARG A 154 1.06 -7.75 -12.91
CA ARG A 154 1.69 -7.11 -14.09
C ARG A 154 0.88 -7.27 -15.40
N GLU A 155 -0.02 -8.24 -15.46
CA GLU A 155 -0.84 -8.49 -16.64
C GLU A 155 -2.18 -7.72 -16.62
N VAL A 156 -2.63 -7.32 -15.43
CA VAL A 156 -3.93 -6.66 -15.24
C VAL A 156 -3.84 -5.22 -14.77
N ILE A 157 -2.69 -4.80 -14.23
CA ILE A 157 -2.45 -3.43 -13.77
C ILE A 157 -1.42 -2.79 -14.69
N ALA A 158 -1.81 -1.75 -15.44
CA ALA A 158 -0.87 -0.92 -16.18
C ALA A 158 -0.03 -0.09 -15.20
N ALA A 159 1.28 -0.02 -15.44
CA ALA A 159 2.14 0.85 -14.63
C ALA A 159 1.75 2.31 -14.83
N PRO A 160 1.62 3.13 -13.76
CA PRO A 160 1.50 4.58 -13.88
C PRO A 160 2.69 5.17 -14.67
N GLU A 161 2.46 6.24 -15.41
CA GLU A 161 3.54 6.96 -16.06
C GLU A 161 4.54 7.49 -15.04
N HIS A 162 5.83 7.49 -15.39
CA HIS A 162 6.89 7.90 -14.46
C HIS A 162 6.69 9.31 -13.92
N ARG A 163 6.29 10.24 -14.78
CA ARG A 163 5.96 11.63 -14.42
C ARG A 163 4.84 11.70 -13.37
N ASP A 164 3.75 10.97 -13.60
CA ASP A 164 2.59 10.96 -12.70
C ASP A 164 2.94 10.33 -11.36
N LEU A 165 3.80 9.31 -11.38
CA LEU A 165 4.27 8.66 -10.17
C LEU A 165 5.19 9.57 -9.35
N LEU A 166 6.09 10.35 -9.98
CA LEU A 166 6.91 11.35 -9.26
C LEU A 166 6.02 12.44 -8.65
N ALA A 167 4.98 12.90 -9.38
CA ALA A 167 4.00 13.85 -8.84
C ALA A 167 3.25 13.26 -7.63
N ALA A 168 2.85 11.99 -7.69
CA ALA A 168 2.20 11.29 -6.59
C ALA A 168 3.13 11.15 -5.36
N ILE A 169 4.39 10.76 -5.56
CA ILE A 169 5.39 10.67 -4.48
C ILE A 169 5.59 12.03 -3.82
N ARG A 170 5.70 13.09 -4.63
CA ARG A 170 5.81 14.47 -4.13
C ARG A 170 4.63 14.87 -3.25
N ALA A 171 3.40 14.57 -3.69
CA ALA A 171 2.19 14.83 -2.91
C ALA A 171 2.15 14.02 -1.62
N SER A 172 2.55 12.74 -1.66
CA SER A 172 2.65 11.86 -0.49
C SER A 172 3.66 12.38 0.54
N VAL A 173 4.83 12.88 0.11
CA VAL A 173 5.83 13.43 1.04
C VAL A 173 5.30 14.69 1.72
N ARG A 174 4.60 15.56 0.99
CA ARG A 174 3.94 16.76 1.57
C ARG A 174 2.89 16.39 2.61
N GLU A 175 2.01 15.44 2.29
CA GLU A 175 1.01 14.94 3.23
C GLU A 175 1.65 14.41 4.51
N HIS A 176 2.74 13.66 4.42
CA HIS A 176 3.48 13.18 5.59
C HIS A 176 4.18 14.30 6.37
N SER A 177 4.53 15.42 5.74
CA SER A 177 5.15 16.57 6.40
C SER A 177 4.14 17.39 7.19
N ASP A 178 2.96 17.62 6.61
CA ASP A 178 1.96 18.56 7.09
C ASP A 178 0.77 17.86 7.77
N GLY A 179 0.53 16.57 7.46
CA GLY A 179 -0.61 15.79 7.95
C GLY A 179 -0.46 15.39 9.41
N GLU A 180 -1.58 15.42 10.14
CA GLU A 180 -1.71 14.86 11.48
C GLU A 180 -2.08 13.35 11.38
N GLY A 181 -1.85 12.61 12.45
CA GLY A 181 -2.33 11.23 12.59
C GLY A 181 -1.41 10.13 12.07
N HIS A 182 -0.39 10.44 11.30
CA HIS A 182 0.62 9.44 10.92
C HIS A 182 1.63 9.23 12.04
N LEU A 183 1.96 7.96 12.32
CA LEU A 183 3.05 7.62 13.24
C LEU A 183 4.36 8.20 12.71
N ALA A 184 5.15 8.83 13.58
CA ALA A 184 6.38 9.51 13.21
C ALA A 184 7.39 8.58 12.49
N ASP A 185 7.48 7.32 12.93
CA ASP A 185 8.32 6.31 12.30
C ASP A 185 7.83 5.96 10.87
N ASN A 186 6.52 5.83 10.65
CA ASN A 186 5.98 5.62 9.30
C ASN A 186 6.29 6.79 8.36
N ARG A 187 6.24 8.04 8.87
CA ARG A 187 6.59 9.24 8.10
C ARG A 187 8.05 9.18 7.62
N VAL A 188 8.98 8.87 8.53
CA VAL A 188 10.41 8.73 8.20
C VAL A 188 10.63 7.57 7.22
N LEU A 189 10.05 6.40 7.47
CA LEU A 189 10.25 5.21 6.64
C LEU A 189 9.64 5.35 5.24
N ASN A 190 8.49 6.01 5.10
CA ASN A 190 7.92 6.34 3.80
C ASN A 190 8.78 7.36 3.06
N GLY A 191 9.36 8.34 3.76
CA GLY A 191 10.36 9.25 3.19
C GLY A 191 11.57 8.49 2.64
N CYS A 192 12.12 7.53 3.38
CA CYS A 192 13.20 6.65 2.90
C CYS A 192 12.81 5.92 1.61
N ARG A 193 11.60 5.34 1.55
CA ARG A 193 11.09 4.67 0.34
C ARG A 193 11.02 5.61 -0.86
N SER A 194 10.56 6.84 -0.65
CA SER A 194 10.47 7.87 -1.68
C SER A 194 11.85 8.21 -2.25
N VAL A 195 12.85 8.45 -1.39
CA VAL A 195 14.23 8.74 -1.83
C VAL A 195 14.84 7.57 -2.57
N VAL A 196 14.71 6.35 -2.06
CA VAL A 196 15.24 5.16 -2.73
C VAL A 196 14.56 4.94 -4.07
N PHE A 197 13.24 5.13 -4.16
CA PHE A 197 12.53 5.05 -5.43
C PHE A 197 13.06 6.10 -6.44
N CYS A 198 13.22 7.36 -6.03
CA CYS A 198 13.77 8.40 -6.88
C CYS A 198 15.18 8.06 -7.39
N ARG A 199 16.03 7.46 -6.57
CA ARG A 199 17.40 7.06 -6.97
C ARG A 199 17.46 5.84 -7.87
N THR A 200 16.57 4.88 -7.68
CA THR A 200 16.72 3.54 -8.27
C THR A 200 15.57 3.11 -9.17
N GLY A 201 14.44 3.82 -9.14
CA GLY A 201 13.19 3.44 -9.78
C GLY A 201 12.55 2.17 -9.17
N ARG A 202 13.00 1.68 -8.01
CA ARG A 202 12.54 0.43 -7.40
C ARG A 202 11.83 0.67 -6.09
N TRP A 203 10.69 0.01 -5.90
CA TRP A 203 10.04 -0.03 -4.60
C TRP A 203 10.74 -1.02 -3.67
N MET A 204 11.06 -0.55 -2.48
CA MET A 204 11.64 -1.37 -1.42
C MET A 204 10.72 -1.40 -0.21
N ALA A 205 10.87 -2.46 0.60
CA ALA A 205 10.28 -2.51 1.93
C ALA A 205 10.81 -1.36 2.82
N LYS A 206 10.00 -0.90 3.78
CA LYS A 206 10.34 0.22 4.67
C LYS A 206 11.73 0.07 5.31
N ARG A 207 12.00 -1.12 5.89
CA ARG A 207 13.29 -1.37 6.55
C ARG A 207 14.46 -1.48 5.57
N GLY A 208 14.22 -2.01 4.38
CA GLY A 208 15.23 -2.04 3.32
C GLY A 208 15.62 -0.64 2.87
N ALA A 209 14.63 0.19 2.55
CA ALA A 209 14.86 1.58 2.16
C ALA A 209 15.53 2.41 3.29
N ALA A 210 15.13 2.16 4.54
CA ALA A 210 15.76 2.81 5.70
C ALA A 210 17.25 2.48 5.80
N ARG A 211 17.65 1.22 5.58
CA ARG A 211 19.07 0.82 5.59
C ARG A 211 19.86 1.53 4.50
N GLU A 212 19.32 1.61 3.29
CA GLU A 212 19.97 2.32 2.17
C GLU A 212 20.19 3.79 2.50
N VAL A 213 19.18 4.47 3.06
CA VAL A 213 19.28 5.87 3.45
C VAL A 213 20.25 6.05 4.61
N ALA A 214 20.20 5.22 5.66
CA ALA A 214 21.10 5.31 6.81
C ALA A 214 22.57 5.09 6.43
N LEU A 215 22.84 4.28 5.39
CA LEU A 215 24.21 4.06 4.89
C LEU A 215 24.71 5.24 4.06
N ALA A 216 23.83 5.89 3.29
CA ALA A 216 24.19 6.96 2.38
C ALA A 216 24.19 8.34 3.04
N GLU A 217 23.40 8.56 4.10
CA GLU A 217 23.12 9.85 4.71
C GLU A 217 23.44 9.80 6.23
N GLU A 218 24.69 10.03 6.57
CA GLU A 218 25.18 9.92 7.96
C GLU A 218 24.42 10.80 8.95
N ASP A 219 24.08 12.03 8.55
CA ASP A 219 23.36 13.00 9.40
C ASP A 219 21.96 12.51 9.81
N PHE A 220 21.31 11.71 8.98
CA PHE A 220 19.98 11.16 9.26
C PHE A 220 20.00 9.74 9.83
N ARG A 221 21.15 9.08 9.87
CA ARG A 221 21.28 7.70 10.38
C ARG A 221 20.66 7.51 11.76
N PRO A 222 20.93 8.36 12.78
CA PRO A 222 20.35 8.15 14.11
C PRO A 222 18.80 8.19 14.12
N LEU A 223 18.21 9.11 13.34
CA LEU A 223 16.76 9.24 13.22
C LEU A 223 16.15 8.04 12.50
N VAL A 224 16.74 7.64 11.36
CA VAL A 224 16.26 6.52 10.55
C VAL A 224 16.32 5.20 11.32
N GLU A 225 17.41 4.94 12.04
CA GLU A 225 17.54 3.77 12.91
C GLU A 225 16.53 3.79 14.07
N ALA A 226 16.28 4.96 14.67
CA ALA A 226 15.24 5.10 15.69
C ALA A 226 13.85 4.82 15.13
N ALA A 227 13.56 5.26 13.90
CA ALA A 227 12.32 4.95 13.20
C ALA A 227 12.16 3.45 12.93
N VAL A 228 13.23 2.76 12.51
CA VAL A 228 13.23 1.30 12.33
C VAL A 228 12.95 0.59 13.66
N ARG A 229 13.66 0.96 14.74
CA ARG A 229 13.43 0.36 16.07
C ARG A 229 12.00 0.58 16.59
N SER A 230 11.39 1.74 16.30
CA SER A 230 9.98 1.99 16.62
C SER A 230 9.05 1.14 15.78
N PHE A 231 9.28 1.08 14.47
CA PHE A 231 8.47 0.30 13.52
C PHE A 231 8.51 -1.21 13.81
N GLU A 232 9.57 -1.71 14.40
CA GLU A 232 9.68 -3.13 14.81
C GLU A 232 8.82 -3.49 16.03
N ARG A 233 8.18 -2.52 16.67
CA ARG A 233 7.27 -2.72 17.81
C ARG A 233 5.81 -2.70 17.34
N PRO A 234 4.86 -3.27 18.10
CA PRO A 234 3.44 -3.09 17.85
C PRO A 234 3.05 -1.60 17.80
N ARG A 235 1.98 -1.23 17.08
CA ARG A 235 1.52 0.17 16.96
C ARG A 235 1.28 0.83 18.32
N SER A 236 0.74 0.09 19.29
CA SER A 236 0.50 0.56 20.65
C SER A 236 1.76 0.89 21.44
N SER A 237 2.92 0.45 20.97
CA SER A 237 4.24 0.62 21.61
C SER A 237 5.20 1.44 20.73
N ALA A 238 4.66 2.17 19.74
CA ALA A 238 5.46 3.03 18.87
C ALA A 238 6.17 4.11 19.72
N VAL A 239 7.46 4.35 19.43
CA VAL A 239 8.28 5.29 20.17
C VAL A 239 8.18 6.67 19.51
N PRO A 240 7.89 7.73 20.26
CA PRO A 240 7.93 9.10 19.74
C PRO A 240 9.32 9.43 19.20
N LEU A 241 9.36 10.04 18.02
CA LEU A 241 10.58 10.59 17.44
C LEU A 241 10.63 12.11 17.63
N PRO A 242 11.83 12.74 17.75
CA PRO A 242 11.95 14.19 17.88
C PRO A 242 11.32 14.91 16.69
N ALA A 243 10.23 15.65 16.90
CA ALA A 243 9.45 16.29 15.84
C ALA A 243 10.29 17.21 14.93
N ALA A 244 11.26 17.94 15.51
CA ALA A 244 12.16 18.78 14.73
C ALA A 244 13.04 17.96 13.77
N ALA A 245 13.61 16.84 14.22
CA ALA A 245 14.42 15.96 13.38
C ALA A 245 13.59 15.32 12.27
N VAL A 246 12.36 14.92 12.57
CA VAL A 246 11.43 14.38 11.56
C VAL A 246 11.11 15.44 10.50
N ARG A 247 10.82 16.68 10.89
CA ARG A 247 10.57 17.77 9.93
C ARG A 247 11.79 18.04 9.05
N THR A 248 12.99 18.19 9.65
CA THR A 248 14.22 18.39 8.88
C THR A 248 14.46 17.28 7.87
N PHE A 249 14.27 16.03 8.28
CA PHE A 249 14.39 14.89 7.39
C PHE A 249 13.36 14.93 6.23
N LEU A 250 12.09 15.22 6.51
CA LEU A 250 11.05 15.28 5.48
C LEU A 250 11.24 16.45 4.52
N THR A 251 11.77 17.59 4.99
CA THR A 251 12.18 18.68 4.11
C THR A 251 13.29 18.23 3.15
N TRP A 252 14.32 17.57 3.66
CA TRP A 252 15.36 16.99 2.82
C TRP A 252 14.81 15.96 1.83
N VAL A 253 13.89 15.07 2.23
CA VAL A 253 13.22 14.13 1.33
C VAL A 253 12.50 14.87 0.21
N GLN A 254 11.75 15.93 0.56
CA GLN A 254 11.03 16.74 -0.43
C GLN A 254 11.98 17.34 -1.47
N GLU A 255 13.13 17.89 -1.03
CA GLU A 255 14.14 18.43 -1.93
C GLU A 255 14.70 17.39 -2.90
N ARG A 256 14.94 16.14 -2.42
CA ARG A 256 15.43 15.04 -3.27
C ARG A 256 14.38 14.64 -4.31
N VAL A 257 13.11 14.53 -3.91
CA VAL A 257 12.00 14.23 -4.82
C VAL A 257 11.82 15.34 -5.86
N ASP A 258 11.86 16.60 -5.42
CA ASP A 258 11.73 17.76 -6.33
C ASP A 258 12.91 17.85 -7.32
N GLN A 259 14.12 17.49 -6.90
CA GLN A 259 15.28 17.41 -7.77
C GLN A 259 15.08 16.34 -8.85
N THR A 260 14.69 15.12 -8.46
CA THR A 260 14.44 14.03 -9.41
C THR A 260 13.33 14.38 -10.40
N ALA A 261 12.25 15.02 -9.95
CA ALA A 261 11.17 15.45 -10.82
C ALA A 261 11.66 16.46 -11.88
N ARG A 262 12.47 17.45 -11.49
CA ARG A 262 13.06 18.42 -12.43
C ARG A 262 13.98 17.75 -13.46
N GLU A 263 14.85 16.83 -13.02
CA GLU A 263 15.79 16.11 -13.90
C GLU A 263 15.06 15.19 -14.89
N SER A 264 13.88 14.69 -14.53
CA SER A 264 13.03 13.84 -15.36
C SER A 264 12.09 14.62 -16.28
N GLY A 265 12.09 15.96 -16.23
CA GLY A 265 11.18 16.81 -17.01
C GLY A 265 9.70 16.67 -16.57
N ALA A 266 9.46 16.29 -15.30
CA ALA A 266 8.15 16.03 -14.72
C ALA A 266 7.66 17.21 -13.86
#